data_0f72d8a5dc997a9cfb8f668c4753541c
#
_entry.id   0f72d8a5dc997a9cfb8f668c4753541c
#
_cell.length_a   1.000
_cell.length_b   1.000
_cell.length_c   1.000
_cell.angle_alpha   90.00
_cell.angle_beta   90.00
_cell.angle_gamma   90.00
#
_symmetry.space_group_name_H-M   'P 1'
#
loop_
_entity.id
_entity.type
_entity.pdbx_description
1 polymer ?
#
loop_
_entity_poly.entity_id
_entity_poly.type
_entity_poly.pdbx_seq_one_letter_code
_entity_poly.pdbx_strand_id
1 'polypeptide(L)'
;MDEVMEVMEKKYDDSEFGVQELADALGLNRSVLSKKLAAETGLPTAQFIRNYRLDIAKRMIIDNVANRNITEIAYRVGFNDPKYFTRCFTKQYGVSPSSFKDTQEEES
;
A
#
# COMPACT_ATOMS: atom_id res chain seq x y z
N MET A 1 -9.78 -1.65 14.30
CA MET A 1 -8.66 -1.43 13.36
C MET A 1 -7.44 -2.30 13.61
N ASP A 2 -7.19 -2.68 14.84
CA ASP A 2 -6.00 -3.51 15.14
C ASP A 2 -5.98 -4.82 14.36
N GLU A 3 -7.13 -5.49 14.26
CA GLU A 3 -7.23 -6.75 13.51
C GLU A 3 -6.95 -6.56 12.03
N VAL A 4 -7.47 -5.47 11.45
CA VAL A 4 -7.24 -5.14 10.05
C VAL A 4 -5.74 -4.90 9.82
N MET A 5 -5.12 -4.12 10.70
CA MET A 5 -3.70 -3.81 10.57
C MET A 5 -2.81 -5.04 10.71
N GLU A 6 -3.17 -5.95 11.62
CA GLU A 6 -2.43 -7.22 11.76
C GLU A 6 -2.46 -8.05 10.48
N VAL A 7 -3.64 -8.16 9.87
CA VAL A 7 -3.78 -8.91 8.62
C VAL A 7 -2.98 -8.24 7.52
N MET A 8 -3.08 -6.93 7.40
CA MET A 8 -2.37 -6.18 6.36
C MET A 8 -0.85 -6.30 6.53
N GLU A 9 -0.35 -6.25 7.77
CA GLU A 9 1.06 -6.40 8.04
C GLU A 9 1.62 -7.72 7.51
N LYS A 10 0.82 -8.77 7.58
CA LYS A 10 1.24 -10.11 7.13
C LYS A 10 1.02 -10.33 5.64
N LYS A 11 0.08 -9.62 5.01
CA LYS A 11 -0.40 -9.94 3.66
C LYS A 11 -0.20 -8.85 2.61
N TYR A 12 0.29 -7.68 2.99
CA TYR A 12 0.35 -6.55 2.04
C TYR A 12 1.21 -6.87 0.80
N ASP A 13 2.21 -7.72 0.95
CA ASP A 13 3.14 -8.06 -0.12
C ASP A 13 2.60 -9.10 -1.11
N ASP A 14 1.42 -9.64 -0.85
CA ASP A 14 0.76 -10.60 -1.75
C ASP A 14 -0.17 -9.83 -2.68
N SER A 15 0.18 -9.78 -3.98
CA SER A 15 -0.61 -9.04 -4.96
C SER A 15 -2.01 -9.60 -5.17
N GLU A 16 -2.23 -10.87 -4.80
CA GLU A 16 -3.55 -11.50 -4.89
C GLU A 16 -4.44 -11.19 -3.68
N PHE A 17 -3.88 -10.57 -2.64
CA PHE A 17 -4.63 -10.26 -1.43
C PHE A 17 -5.39 -8.95 -1.63
N GLY A 18 -6.70 -9.06 -1.81
CA GLY A 18 -7.56 -7.90 -2.05
C GLY A 18 -8.72 -7.83 -1.06
N VAL A 19 -9.78 -7.15 -1.47
CA VAL A 19 -10.93 -6.87 -0.62
C VAL A 19 -11.57 -8.17 -0.06
N GLN A 20 -11.80 -9.15 -0.94
CA GLN A 20 -12.45 -10.39 -0.50
C GLN A 20 -11.57 -11.16 0.48
N GLU A 21 -10.27 -11.23 0.20
CA GLU A 21 -9.32 -11.93 1.06
C GLU A 21 -9.21 -11.28 2.42
N LEU A 22 -9.25 -9.95 2.48
CA LEU A 22 -9.23 -9.25 3.76
C LEU A 22 -10.52 -9.52 4.55
N ALA A 23 -11.66 -9.46 3.88
CA ALA A 23 -12.95 -9.76 4.52
C ALA A 23 -12.95 -11.20 5.07
N ASP A 24 -12.51 -12.15 4.25
CA ASP A 24 -12.43 -13.56 4.67
C ASP A 24 -11.53 -13.75 5.88
N ALA A 25 -10.37 -13.09 5.89
CA ALA A 25 -9.42 -13.18 6.99
C ALA A 25 -10.00 -12.66 8.31
N LEU A 26 -10.93 -11.70 8.23
CA LEU A 26 -11.58 -11.12 9.40
C LEU A 26 -12.91 -11.78 9.76
N GLY A 27 -13.35 -12.76 8.97
CA GLY A 27 -14.64 -13.41 9.19
C GLY A 27 -15.82 -12.50 8.93
N LEU A 28 -15.66 -11.52 8.03
CA LEU A 28 -16.70 -10.55 7.70
C LEU A 28 -17.08 -10.67 6.22
N ASN A 29 -18.29 -10.22 5.89
CA ASN A 29 -18.61 -10.04 4.48
C ASN A 29 -18.08 -8.68 4.00
N ARG A 30 -18.03 -8.49 2.68
CA ARG A 30 -17.45 -7.27 2.10
C ARG A 30 -18.21 -6.02 2.52
N SER A 31 -19.52 -6.10 2.64
CA SER A 31 -20.35 -4.96 3.00
C SER A 31 -20.05 -4.49 4.44
N VAL A 32 -19.95 -5.42 5.37
CA VAL A 32 -19.65 -5.11 6.76
C VAL A 32 -18.23 -4.52 6.87
N LEU A 33 -17.27 -5.12 6.17
CA LEU A 33 -15.90 -4.60 6.15
C LEU A 33 -15.86 -3.18 5.61
N SER A 34 -16.58 -2.92 4.51
CA SER A 34 -16.64 -1.60 3.89
C SER A 34 -17.16 -0.55 4.86
N LYS A 35 -18.24 -0.88 5.59
CA LYS A 35 -18.83 0.04 6.58
C LYS A 35 -17.86 0.30 7.73
N LYS A 36 -17.19 -0.75 8.19
CA LYS A 36 -16.21 -0.63 9.28
C LYS A 36 -15.05 0.29 8.90
N LEU A 37 -14.49 0.09 7.73
CA LEU A 37 -13.36 0.91 7.26
C LEU A 37 -13.78 2.33 6.95
N ALA A 38 -14.96 2.52 6.36
CA ALA A 38 -15.47 3.87 6.09
C ALA A 38 -15.67 4.65 7.40
N ALA A 39 -16.17 3.98 8.44
CA ALA A 39 -16.37 4.62 9.74
C ALA A 39 -15.05 5.00 10.41
N GLU A 40 -14.02 4.16 10.28
CA GLU A 40 -12.75 4.36 10.97
C GLU A 40 -11.73 5.16 10.17
N THR A 41 -11.75 5.07 8.85
CA THR A 41 -10.73 5.72 7.98
C THR A 41 -11.31 6.69 6.98
N GLY A 42 -12.60 6.62 6.71
CA GLY A 42 -13.23 7.41 5.65
C GLY A 42 -12.95 6.90 4.25
N LEU A 43 -12.32 5.72 4.11
CA LEU A 43 -11.88 5.21 2.82
C LEU A 43 -12.65 3.96 2.39
N PRO A 44 -12.91 3.80 1.08
CA PRO A 44 -13.33 2.51 0.54
C PRO A 44 -12.26 1.44 0.81
N THR A 45 -12.68 0.19 0.97
CA THR A 45 -11.77 -0.90 1.33
C THR A 45 -10.60 -1.03 0.35
N ALA A 46 -10.87 -1.01 -0.96
CA ALA A 46 -9.82 -1.15 -1.97
C ALA A 46 -8.79 -0.01 -1.87
N GLN A 47 -9.25 1.20 -1.60
CA GLN A 47 -8.36 2.34 -1.44
C GLN A 47 -7.55 2.24 -0.16
N PHE A 48 -8.14 1.73 0.92
CA PHE A 48 -7.42 1.49 2.16
C PHE A 48 -6.26 0.53 1.94
N ILE A 49 -6.51 -0.60 1.26
CA ILE A 49 -5.46 -1.59 0.95
C ILE A 49 -4.36 -0.95 0.11
N ARG A 50 -4.75 -0.22 -0.94
CA ARG A 50 -3.80 0.44 -1.84
C ARG A 50 -2.93 1.45 -1.09
N ASN A 51 -3.56 2.29 -0.26
CA ASN A 51 -2.82 3.29 0.51
C ASN A 51 -1.87 2.66 1.52
N TYR A 52 -2.26 1.54 2.12
CA TYR A 52 -1.39 0.81 3.02
C TYR A 52 -0.10 0.37 2.30
N ARG A 53 -0.26 -0.19 1.12
CA ARG A 53 0.89 -0.62 0.29
C ARG A 53 1.77 0.56 -0.11
N LEU A 54 1.15 1.67 -0.48
CA LEU A 54 1.89 2.87 -0.88
C LEU A 54 2.69 3.45 0.30
N ASP A 55 2.14 3.42 1.50
CA ASP A 55 2.86 3.90 2.69
C ASP A 55 4.08 3.03 2.99
N ILE A 56 3.96 1.71 2.84
CA ILE A 56 5.11 0.83 3.01
C ILE A 56 6.17 1.14 1.95
N ALA A 57 5.75 1.33 0.70
CA ALA A 57 6.68 1.67 -0.39
C ALA A 57 7.42 2.98 -0.09
N LYS A 58 6.69 3.98 0.39
CA LYS A 58 7.27 5.28 0.75
C LYS A 58 8.36 5.11 1.83
N ARG A 59 8.09 4.30 2.85
CA ARG A 59 9.07 4.02 3.89
C ARG A 59 10.29 3.30 3.35
N MET A 60 10.11 2.37 2.42
CA MET A 60 11.22 1.67 1.78
C MET A 60 12.12 2.64 1.01
N ILE A 61 11.52 3.63 0.36
CA ILE A 61 12.29 4.66 -0.35
C ILE A 61 13.06 5.53 0.63
N ILE A 62 12.41 5.99 1.71
CA ILE A 62 13.04 6.83 2.74
C ILE A 62 14.21 6.09 3.37
N ASP A 63 14.01 4.82 3.71
CA ASP A 63 15.03 4.02 4.38
C ASP A 63 16.10 3.50 3.43
N ASN A 64 15.93 3.73 2.13
CA ASN A 64 16.85 3.26 1.09
C ASN A 64 17.17 1.77 1.26
N VAL A 65 16.13 0.97 1.46
CA VAL A 65 16.27 -0.44 1.77
C VAL A 65 16.92 -1.19 0.61
N ALA A 66 18.16 -1.67 0.84
CA ALA A 66 18.91 -2.51 -0.09
C ALA A 66 19.11 -1.89 -1.48
N ASN A 67 19.11 -0.56 -1.60
CA ASN A 67 19.27 0.15 -2.88
C ASN A 67 18.30 -0.33 -3.96
N ARG A 68 17.12 -0.74 -3.56
CA ARG A 68 16.13 -1.28 -4.50
C ARG A 68 15.64 -0.23 -5.47
N ASN A 69 15.46 -0.63 -6.73
CA ASN A 69 14.85 0.26 -7.70
C ASN A 69 13.33 0.34 -7.48
N ILE A 70 12.70 1.31 -8.10
CA ILE A 70 11.27 1.56 -7.90
C ILE A 70 10.42 0.37 -8.36
N THR A 71 10.80 -0.30 -9.44
CA THR A 71 10.09 -1.48 -9.94
C THR A 71 10.09 -2.60 -8.89
N GLU A 72 11.23 -2.84 -8.26
CA GLU A 72 11.32 -3.85 -7.20
C GLU A 72 10.46 -3.49 -6.01
N ILE A 73 10.46 -2.23 -5.62
CA ILE A 73 9.64 -1.75 -4.50
C ILE A 73 8.16 -1.98 -4.81
N ALA A 74 7.72 -1.69 -6.04
CA ALA A 74 6.33 -1.91 -6.44
C ALA A 74 5.91 -3.37 -6.23
N TYR A 75 6.73 -4.31 -6.69
CA TYR A 75 6.44 -5.73 -6.51
C TYR A 75 6.50 -6.15 -5.04
N ARG A 76 7.46 -5.63 -4.30
CA ARG A 76 7.62 -5.97 -2.87
C ARG A 76 6.42 -5.58 -2.04
N VAL A 77 5.75 -4.49 -2.39
CA VAL A 77 4.59 -4.04 -1.62
C VAL A 77 3.26 -4.54 -2.17
N GLY A 78 3.30 -5.48 -3.12
CA GLY A 78 2.10 -6.16 -3.57
C GLY A 78 1.44 -5.58 -4.82
N PHE A 79 2.08 -4.63 -5.50
CA PHE A 79 1.60 -4.20 -6.82
C PHE A 79 2.17 -5.15 -7.88
N ASN A 80 1.32 -5.60 -8.79
CA ASN A 80 1.77 -6.46 -9.89
C ASN A 80 1.99 -5.70 -11.20
N ASP A 81 1.79 -4.38 -11.18
CA ASP A 81 2.00 -3.51 -12.34
C ASP A 81 2.72 -2.25 -11.87
N PRO A 82 4.03 -2.11 -12.17
CA PRO A 82 4.78 -0.92 -11.75
C PRO A 82 4.26 0.40 -12.30
N LYS A 83 3.65 0.39 -13.49
CA LYS A 83 3.05 1.60 -14.06
C LYS A 83 1.85 2.06 -13.24
N TYR A 84 1.01 1.12 -12.82
CA TYR A 84 -0.12 1.42 -11.97
C TYR A 84 0.35 1.90 -10.59
N PHE A 85 1.39 1.26 -10.04
CA PHE A 85 2.00 1.70 -8.79
C PHE A 85 2.44 3.16 -8.87
N THR A 86 3.16 3.52 -9.94
CA THR A 86 3.64 4.89 -10.13
C THR A 86 2.47 5.88 -10.18
N ARG A 87 1.41 5.54 -10.88
CA ARG A 87 0.21 6.38 -10.95
C ARG A 87 -0.42 6.59 -9.57
N CYS A 88 -0.58 5.51 -8.83
CA CYS A 88 -1.18 5.57 -7.49
C CYS A 88 -0.31 6.38 -6.53
N PHE A 89 0.99 6.15 -6.55
CA PHE A 89 1.93 6.86 -5.70
C PHE A 89 1.90 8.36 -5.99
N THR A 90 1.96 8.72 -7.27
CA THR A 90 1.94 10.13 -7.69
C THR A 90 0.65 10.81 -7.25
N LYS A 91 -0.49 10.13 -7.41
CA LYS A 91 -1.77 10.67 -6.99
C LYS A 91 -1.83 10.88 -5.48
N GLN A 92 -1.29 9.95 -4.71
CA GLN A 92 -1.34 10.00 -3.25
C GLN A 92 -0.39 11.04 -2.67
N TYR A 93 0.82 11.16 -3.21
CA TYR A 93 1.87 11.99 -2.62
C TYR A 93 2.26 13.22 -3.45
N GLY A 94 1.72 13.39 -4.64
CA GLY A 94 1.99 14.56 -5.46
C GLY A 94 3.29 14.56 -6.23
N VAL A 95 4.12 13.52 -6.06
CA VAL A 95 5.39 13.36 -6.78
C VAL A 95 5.55 11.89 -7.17
N SER A 96 6.28 11.62 -8.25
CA SER A 96 6.53 10.24 -8.67
C SER A 96 7.47 9.54 -7.68
N PRO A 97 7.44 8.21 -7.62
CA PRO A 97 8.37 7.47 -6.77
C PRO A 97 9.84 7.78 -7.06
N SER A 98 10.19 7.92 -8.35
CA SER A 98 11.57 8.24 -8.74
C SER A 98 11.98 9.62 -8.28
N SER A 99 11.10 10.62 -8.45
CA SER A 99 11.37 11.98 -7.98
C SER A 99 11.50 12.03 -6.46
N PHE A 100 10.64 11.31 -5.77
CA PHE A 100 10.69 11.22 -4.32
C PHE A 100 12.00 10.59 -3.84
N LYS A 101 12.44 9.53 -4.51
CA LYS A 101 13.72 8.87 -4.21
C LYS A 101 14.89 9.83 -4.40
N ASP A 102 14.91 10.56 -5.52
CA ASP A 102 15.98 11.53 -5.80
C ASP A 102 16.05 12.60 -4.71
N THR A 103 14.90 13.09 -4.25
CA THR A 103 14.83 14.07 -3.18
C THR A 103 15.43 13.53 -1.88
N GLN A 104 15.14 12.26 -1.55
CA GLN A 104 15.69 11.63 -0.35
C GLN A 104 17.21 11.48 -0.43
N GLU A 105 17.72 11.14 -1.61
CA GLU A 105 19.17 11.01 -1.83
C GLU A 105 19.88 12.36 -1.70
N GLU A 106 19.25 13.43 -2.19
CA GLU A 106 19.81 14.80 -2.08
C GLU A 106 19.89 15.27 -0.64
N GLU A 107 18.96 14.86 0.21
CA GLU A 107 18.93 15.25 1.61
C GLU A 107 19.92 14.47 2.47
N SER A 108 20.41 13.37 1.96
CA SER A 108 21.39 12.56 2.68
C SER A 108 22.81 12.90 2.28
#